data_4f3b074ec37a1ef1f25482c27c6bef67
#
_entry.id   4f3b074ec37a1ef1f25482c27c6bef67
#
_cell.length_a   1.000
_cell.length_b   1.000
_cell.length_c   1.000
_cell.angle_alpha   90.00
_cell.angle_beta   90.00
_cell.angle_gamma   90.00
#
_symmetry.space_group_name_H-M   'P 1'
#
loop_
_entity.id
_entity.type
_entity.pdbx_description
1 polymer ?
#
loop_
_entity_poly.entity_id
_entity_poly.type
_entity_poly.pdbx_seq_one_letter_code
_entity_poly.pdbx_strand_id
1 'polypeptide(L)'
;MHVALIQDDSIVAVGHYSKIFPNTSFGPSGPSAEFLEENSAKLVTNAFAYDPTTHRLEDCPAYLVNGHVSTKRVVELTEWEVNKKSERKWSGVRAQRDQLLSQSDWTQVADAPGDKAAWATYRQALRDLPSTGSDPDALTWPTSPDAPAPVEEEEETVEVGSESSASASATPVESSSTPE
;
A
#
# COMPACT_ATOMS: atom_id res chain seq x y z
N MET A 1 2.39 0.20 -23.47
CA MET A 1 2.31 1.66 -23.26
C MET A 1 1.27 2.24 -24.21
N HIS A 2 0.34 3.08 -23.72
CA HIS A 2 -0.64 3.79 -24.54
C HIS A 2 -0.25 5.26 -24.65
N VAL A 3 -0.50 5.83 -25.81
CA VAL A 3 -0.22 7.22 -26.13
C VAL A 3 -1.44 7.86 -26.78
N ALA A 4 -1.52 9.17 -26.69
CA ALA A 4 -2.55 9.97 -27.37
C ALA A 4 -1.86 11.00 -28.24
N LEU A 5 -2.35 11.16 -29.47
CA LEU A 5 -1.97 12.27 -30.37
C LEU A 5 -2.81 13.49 -30.04
N ILE A 6 -2.17 14.64 -29.99
CA ILE A 6 -2.80 15.92 -29.72
C ILE A 6 -2.60 16.83 -30.90
N GLN A 7 -3.65 17.47 -31.35
CA GLN A 7 -3.62 18.45 -32.40
C GLN A 7 -4.55 19.61 -31.99
N ASP A 8 -4.04 20.82 -32.04
CA ASP A 8 -4.80 22.03 -31.64
C ASP A 8 -5.48 21.90 -30.27
N ASP A 9 -4.71 21.44 -29.27
CA ASP A 9 -5.17 21.13 -27.89
C ASP A 9 -6.31 20.08 -27.80
N SER A 10 -6.56 19.36 -28.88
CA SER A 10 -7.57 18.31 -28.94
C SER A 10 -6.93 16.94 -29.10
N ILE A 11 -7.51 15.93 -28.44
CA ILE A 11 -7.07 14.56 -28.55
C ILE A 11 -7.68 13.96 -29.85
N VAL A 12 -6.84 13.65 -30.83
CA VAL A 12 -7.27 13.10 -32.12
C VAL A 12 -7.24 11.59 -32.21
N ALA A 13 -6.33 10.97 -31.45
CA ALA A 13 -6.23 9.50 -31.41
C ALA A 13 -5.66 9.03 -30.07
N VAL A 14 -6.12 7.86 -29.59
CA VAL A 14 -5.59 7.19 -28.40
C VAL A 14 -5.40 5.71 -28.69
N GLY A 15 -4.25 5.16 -28.36
CA GLY A 15 -4.00 3.75 -28.57
C GLY A 15 -2.61 3.30 -28.14
N HIS A 16 -2.32 2.03 -28.41
CA HIS A 16 -0.97 1.52 -28.21
C HIS A 16 -0.03 2.22 -29.18
N TYR A 17 1.18 2.60 -28.71
CA TYR A 17 2.11 3.40 -29.52
C TYR A 17 2.42 2.78 -30.87
N SER A 18 2.50 1.44 -30.98
CA SER A 18 2.75 0.76 -32.26
C SER A 18 1.62 0.89 -33.27
N LYS A 19 0.39 1.19 -32.82
CA LYS A 19 -0.74 1.49 -33.72
C LYS A 19 -0.79 2.95 -34.12
N ILE A 20 -0.37 3.83 -33.22
CA ILE A 20 -0.30 5.28 -33.46
C ILE A 20 0.88 5.61 -34.40
N PHE A 21 2.00 4.93 -34.25
CA PHE A 21 3.23 5.12 -35.05
C PHE A 21 3.62 3.80 -35.76
N PRO A 22 2.86 3.33 -36.75
CA PRO A 22 3.04 2.02 -37.36
C PRO A 22 4.34 1.88 -38.15
N ASN A 23 4.92 2.99 -38.59
CA ASN A 23 6.15 3.01 -39.42
C ASN A 23 7.42 3.28 -38.59
N THR A 24 7.33 3.29 -37.26
CA THR A 24 8.46 3.57 -36.37
C THR A 24 8.76 2.34 -35.52
N SER A 25 10.04 1.96 -35.50
CA SER A 25 10.52 0.88 -34.63
C SER A 25 11.02 1.46 -33.31
N PHE A 26 10.54 0.95 -32.22
CA PHE A 26 10.92 1.34 -30.86
C PHE A 26 11.61 0.20 -30.14
N GLY A 27 12.50 0.55 -29.21
CA GLY A 27 13.10 -0.43 -28.30
C GLY A 27 12.08 -1.01 -27.30
N PRO A 28 12.52 -1.91 -26.40
CA PRO A 28 11.63 -2.56 -25.43
C PRO A 28 10.93 -1.60 -24.48
N SER A 29 11.51 -0.42 -24.26
CA SER A 29 10.90 0.64 -23.40
C SER A 29 9.84 1.48 -24.12
N GLY A 30 9.64 1.30 -25.43
CA GLY A 30 8.72 2.12 -26.24
C GLY A 30 9.30 3.48 -26.63
N PRO A 31 8.46 4.44 -27.05
CA PRO A 31 8.88 5.79 -27.44
C PRO A 31 9.44 6.58 -26.26
N SER A 32 10.50 7.36 -26.52
CA SER A 32 11.07 8.29 -25.53
C SER A 32 10.15 9.51 -25.32
N ALA A 33 10.37 10.24 -24.22
CA ALA A 33 9.63 11.48 -23.95
C ALA A 33 9.85 12.53 -25.04
N GLU A 34 11.08 12.67 -25.52
CA GLU A 34 11.47 13.58 -26.62
C GLU A 34 10.73 13.25 -27.92
N PHE A 35 10.69 11.96 -28.29
CA PHE A 35 9.94 11.51 -29.48
C PHE A 35 8.45 11.84 -29.37
N LEU A 36 7.86 11.64 -28.19
CA LEU A 36 6.44 11.95 -27.97
C LEU A 36 6.18 13.46 -28.09
N GLU A 37 7.06 14.29 -27.55
CA GLU A 37 6.93 15.74 -27.62
C GLU A 37 7.05 16.24 -29.07
N GLU A 38 8.07 15.78 -29.81
CA GLU A 38 8.27 16.11 -31.24
C GLU A 38 7.07 15.73 -32.12
N ASN A 39 6.39 14.64 -31.77
CA ASN A 39 5.23 14.14 -32.52
C ASN A 39 3.89 14.60 -31.95
N SER A 40 3.86 15.60 -31.10
CA SER A 40 2.64 16.10 -30.44
C SER A 40 1.84 14.98 -29.77
N ALA A 41 2.52 14.06 -29.13
CA ALA A 41 1.93 12.92 -28.45
C ALA A 41 2.18 13.00 -26.92
N LYS A 42 1.26 12.47 -26.16
CA LYS A 42 1.38 12.37 -24.69
C LYS A 42 1.11 10.95 -24.22
N LEU A 43 1.75 10.58 -23.12
CA LEU A 43 1.45 9.32 -22.44
C LEU A 43 0.03 9.33 -21.88
N VAL A 44 -0.65 8.20 -22.01
CA VAL A 44 -1.90 7.95 -21.29
C VAL A 44 -1.54 7.43 -19.90
N THR A 45 -1.85 8.21 -18.89
CA THR A 45 -1.61 7.91 -17.49
C THR A 45 -2.92 7.96 -16.72
N ASN A 46 -3.23 6.87 -16.01
CA ASN A 46 -4.45 6.73 -15.20
C ASN A 46 -4.10 6.66 -13.69
N ALA A 47 -3.00 7.29 -13.28
CA ALA A 47 -2.59 7.36 -11.89
C ALA A 47 -3.29 8.54 -11.21
N PHE A 48 -4.18 8.24 -10.27
CA PHE A 48 -4.90 9.23 -9.46
C PHE A 48 -4.72 8.90 -7.99
N ALA A 49 -4.47 9.92 -7.19
CA ALA A 49 -4.60 9.81 -5.75
C ALA A 49 -6.09 9.93 -5.39
N TYR A 50 -6.66 8.90 -4.81
CA TYR A 50 -8.04 8.90 -4.34
C TYR A 50 -8.21 7.90 -3.20
N ASP A 51 -9.23 8.10 -2.39
CA ASP A 51 -9.61 7.16 -1.35
C ASP A 51 -10.52 6.06 -1.95
N PRO A 52 -10.04 4.79 -1.99
CA PRO A 52 -10.80 3.69 -2.56
C PRO A 52 -12.03 3.29 -1.71
N THR A 53 -12.18 3.83 -0.50
CA THR A 53 -13.36 3.60 0.35
C THR A 53 -14.55 4.44 -0.10
N THR A 54 -14.30 5.63 -0.62
CA THR A 54 -15.31 6.62 -1.01
C THR A 54 -15.38 6.85 -2.52
N HIS A 55 -14.34 6.49 -3.27
CA HIS A 55 -14.24 6.74 -4.70
C HIS A 55 -13.85 5.49 -5.49
N ARG A 56 -14.05 5.54 -6.80
CA ARG A 56 -13.58 4.54 -7.77
C ARG A 56 -13.06 5.22 -9.03
N LEU A 57 -12.28 4.46 -9.80
CA LEU A 57 -11.93 4.86 -11.17
C LEU A 57 -12.99 4.34 -12.14
N GLU A 58 -13.47 5.23 -12.99
CA GLU A 58 -14.42 4.93 -14.06
C GLU A 58 -13.79 5.24 -15.42
N ASP A 59 -14.04 4.38 -16.41
CA ASP A 59 -13.59 4.63 -17.78
C ASP A 59 -14.38 5.80 -18.37
N CYS A 60 -13.67 6.71 -19.04
CA CYS A 60 -14.26 7.87 -19.68
C CYS A 60 -13.54 8.16 -21.00
N PRO A 61 -14.13 8.99 -21.88
CA PRO A 61 -13.41 9.50 -23.04
C PRO A 61 -12.10 10.15 -22.61
N ALA A 62 -11.06 10.00 -23.44
CA ALA A 62 -9.76 10.57 -23.16
C ALA A 62 -9.83 12.10 -22.99
N TYR A 63 -9.17 12.62 -21.98
CA TYR A 63 -9.11 14.04 -21.68
C TYR A 63 -7.71 14.44 -21.18
N LEU A 64 -7.40 15.72 -21.36
CA LEU A 64 -6.15 16.32 -20.86
C LEU A 64 -6.30 16.72 -19.39
N VAL A 65 -5.34 16.33 -18.58
CA VAL A 65 -5.27 16.69 -17.16
C VAL A 65 -3.81 16.82 -16.72
N ASN A 66 -3.46 17.95 -16.13
CA ASN A 66 -2.10 18.20 -15.59
C ASN A 66 -0.96 17.81 -16.56
N GLY A 67 -1.11 18.13 -17.85
CA GLY A 67 -0.09 17.89 -18.87
C GLY A 67 0.01 16.46 -19.41
N HIS A 68 -0.82 15.53 -18.98
CA HIS A 68 -0.94 14.17 -19.53
C HIS A 68 -2.38 13.86 -19.97
N VAL A 69 -2.56 12.73 -20.64
CA VAL A 69 -3.88 12.27 -21.07
C VAL A 69 -4.37 11.16 -20.15
N SER A 70 -5.63 11.23 -19.72
CA SER A 70 -6.28 10.17 -18.98
C SER A 70 -7.51 9.64 -19.71
N THR A 71 -7.78 8.35 -19.52
CA THR A 71 -8.99 7.65 -19.99
C THR A 71 -9.84 7.16 -18.81
N LYS A 72 -9.47 7.55 -17.60
CA LYS A 72 -10.20 7.26 -16.37
C LYS A 72 -10.40 8.53 -15.55
N ARG A 73 -11.46 8.57 -14.80
CA ARG A 73 -11.76 9.64 -13.85
C ARG A 73 -12.09 9.06 -12.48
N VAL A 74 -11.86 9.86 -11.46
CA VAL A 74 -12.26 9.54 -10.10
C VAL A 74 -13.72 9.91 -9.93
N VAL A 75 -14.56 8.98 -9.47
CA VAL A 75 -15.98 9.16 -9.24
C VAL A 75 -16.33 8.70 -7.83
N GLU A 76 -17.16 9.44 -7.13
CA GLU A 76 -17.69 9.03 -5.83
C GLU A 76 -18.49 7.74 -5.95
N LEU A 77 -18.35 6.88 -4.94
CA LEU A 77 -19.19 5.70 -4.81
C LEU A 77 -20.60 6.13 -4.39
N THR A 78 -21.61 5.48 -4.97
CA THR A 78 -22.98 5.63 -4.51
C THR A 78 -23.13 5.02 -3.10
N GLU A 79 -24.12 5.47 -2.33
CA GLU A 79 -24.43 4.89 -1.01
C GLU A 79 -24.60 3.37 -1.09
N TRP A 80 -25.24 2.88 -2.15
CA TRP A 80 -25.41 1.44 -2.38
C TRP A 80 -24.05 0.71 -2.52
N GLU A 81 -23.11 1.28 -3.27
CA GLU A 81 -21.78 0.68 -3.44
C GLU A 81 -20.98 0.69 -2.14
N VAL A 82 -21.06 1.78 -1.37
CA VAL A 82 -20.44 1.90 -0.05
C VAL A 82 -21.02 0.84 0.89
N ASN A 83 -22.35 0.74 0.99
CA ASN A 83 -23.02 -0.25 1.83
C ASN A 83 -22.65 -1.68 1.43
N LYS A 84 -22.63 -1.97 0.13
CA LYS A 84 -22.25 -3.29 -0.38
C LYS A 84 -20.79 -3.65 -0.07
N LYS A 85 -19.86 -2.70 -0.11
CA LYS A 85 -18.48 -2.91 0.33
C LYS A 85 -18.41 -3.22 1.82
N SER A 86 -19.11 -2.44 2.64
CA SER A 86 -19.19 -2.66 4.08
C SER A 86 -19.78 -4.03 4.41
N GLU A 87 -20.89 -4.43 3.79
CA GLU A 87 -21.50 -5.75 3.97
C GLU A 87 -20.54 -6.90 3.64
N ARG A 88 -19.74 -6.77 2.58
CA ARG A 88 -18.73 -7.77 2.22
C ARG A 88 -17.64 -7.89 3.29
N LYS A 89 -17.17 -6.77 3.83
CA LYS A 89 -16.18 -6.75 4.92
C LYS A 89 -16.77 -7.41 6.17
N TRP A 90 -17.98 -7.05 6.55
CA TRP A 90 -18.70 -7.68 7.67
C TRP A 90 -18.94 -9.19 7.46
N SER A 91 -19.21 -9.61 6.24
CA SER A 91 -19.31 -11.04 5.92
C SER A 91 -17.97 -11.75 6.14
N GLY A 92 -16.85 -11.12 5.76
CA GLY A 92 -15.49 -11.61 6.04
C GLY A 92 -15.21 -11.75 7.54
N VAL A 93 -15.54 -10.70 8.32
CA VAL A 93 -15.39 -10.71 9.78
C VAL A 93 -16.19 -11.87 10.41
N ARG A 94 -17.45 -12.06 10.00
CA ARG A 94 -18.28 -13.16 10.51
C ARG A 94 -17.71 -14.51 10.15
N ALA A 95 -17.25 -14.70 8.92
CA ALA A 95 -16.65 -15.96 8.49
C ALA A 95 -15.37 -16.30 9.28
N GLN A 96 -14.49 -15.32 9.49
CA GLN A 96 -13.28 -15.49 10.30
C GLN A 96 -13.61 -15.80 11.77
N ARG A 97 -14.57 -15.07 12.37
CA ARG A 97 -15.07 -15.35 13.72
C ARG A 97 -15.59 -16.77 13.85
N ASP A 98 -16.42 -17.20 12.92
CA ASP A 98 -17.03 -18.54 12.94
C ASP A 98 -15.98 -19.64 12.80
N GLN A 99 -14.95 -19.40 11.99
CA GLN A 99 -13.78 -20.27 11.89
C GLN A 99 -13.04 -20.39 13.23
N LEU A 100 -12.75 -19.27 13.91
CA LEU A 100 -12.07 -19.27 15.21
C LEU A 100 -12.92 -19.94 16.30
N LEU A 101 -14.24 -19.74 16.29
CA LEU A 101 -15.15 -20.44 17.18
C LEU A 101 -15.12 -21.96 16.94
N SER A 102 -15.16 -22.38 15.70
CA SER A 102 -15.07 -23.80 15.32
C SER A 102 -13.72 -24.43 15.71
N GLN A 103 -12.61 -23.70 15.47
CA GLN A 103 -11.28 -24.17 15.87
C GLN A 103 -11.13 -24.32 17.39
N SER A 104 -11.91 -23.60 18.18
CA SER A 104 -11.90 -23.67 19.65
C SER A 104 -13.02 -24.53 20.25
N ASP A 105 -13.84 -25.23 19.43
CA ASP A 105 -14.97 -26.06 19.93
C ASP A 105 -14.51 -27.22 20.80
N TRP A 106 -13.33 -27.77 20.57
CA TRP A 106 -12.73 -28.83 21.38
C TRP A 106 -12.58 -28.42 22.87
N THR A 107 -12.44 -27.12 23.17
CA THR A 107 -12.28 -26.61 24.53
C THR A 107 -13.58 -26.72 25.36
N GLN A 108 -14.71 -27.03 24.72
CA GLN A 108 -16.02 -27.10 25.36
C GLN A 108 -16.32 -28.49 25.95
N VAL A 109 -15.49 -29.49 25.65
CA VAL A 109 -15.67 -30.84 26.22
C VAL A 109 -15.19 -30.87 27.68
N ALA A 110 -15.77 -31.79 28.48
CA ALA A 110 -15.55 -31.83 29.92
C ALA A 110 -14.10 -32.13 30.32
N ASP A 111 -13.37 -32.88 29.51
CA ASP A 111 -12.00 -33.34 29.69
C ASP A 111 -10.99 -32.55 28.82
N ALA A 112 -11.41 -31.41 28.25
CA ALA A 112 -10.50 -30.54 27.49
C ALA A 112 -9.31 -30.07 28.34
N PRO A 113 -8.09 -30.15 27.80
CA PRO A 113 -6.90 -29.64 28.49
C PRO A 113 -6.89 -28.11 28.50
N GLY A 114 -6.09 -27.51 29.40
CA GLY A 114 -5.85 -26.07 29.48
C GLY A 114 -6.85 -25.29 30.33
N ASP A 115 -6.75 -23.96 30.30
CA ASP A 115 -7.56 -23.06 31.11
C ASP A 115 -8.95 -22.84 30.47
N LYS A 116 -9.95 -23.54 30.97
CA LYS A 116 -11.34 -23.42 30.49
C LYS A 116 -11.92 -22.02 30.66
N ALA A 117 -11.53 -21.28 31.71
CA ALA A 117 -12.06 -19.95 31.95
C ALA A 117 -11.50 -18.95 30.92
N ALA A 118 -10.20 -19.03 30.62
CA ALA A 118 -9.58 -18.24 29.59
C ALA A 118 -10.21 -18.52 28.19
N TRP A 119 -10.42 -19.78 27.86
CA TRP A 119 -11.10 -20.17 26.62
C TRP A 119 -12.55 -19.69 26.54
N ALA A 120 -13.28 -19.76 27.64
CA ALA A 120 -14.66 -19.25 27.69
C ALA A 120 -14.70 -17.73 27.44
N THR A 121 -13.76 -16.97 28.05
CA THR A 121 -13.63 -15.54 27.87
C THR A 121 -13.29 -15.19 26.41
N TYR A 122 -12.31 -15.86 25.83
CA TYR A 122 -11.93 -15.70 24.41
C TYR A 122 -13.11 -15.95 23.47
N ARG A 123 -13.83 -17.05 23.65
CA ARG A 123 -14.99 -17.39 22.82
C ARG A 123 -16.13 -16.39 22.98
N GLN A 124 -16.34 -15.87 24.22
CA GLN A 124 -17.32 -14.83 24.42
C GLN A 124 -16.92 -13.53 23.70
N ALA A 125 -15.65 -13.12 23.79
CA ALA A 125 -15.15 -11.96 23.08
C ALA A 125 -15.31 -12.11 21.54
N LEU A 126 -15.10 -13.31 20.98
CA LEU A 126 -15.38 -13.58 19.58
C LEU A 126 -16.86 -13.42 19.20
N ARG A 127 -17.79 -13.85 20.07
CA ARG A 127 -19.23 -13.69 19.81
C ARG A 127 -19.65 -12.24 19.82
N ASP A 128 -19.06 -11.45 20.72
CA ASP A 128 -19.39 -10.03 20.92
C ASP A 128 -18.71 -9.13 19.89
N LEU A 129 -17.64 -9.61 19.23
CA LEU A 129 -16.81 -8.85 18.30
C LEU A 129 -17.61 -8.04 17.26
N PRO A 130 -18.66 -8.57 16.58
CA PRO A 130 -19.42 -7.79 15.60
C PRO A 130 -20.22 -6.62 16.20
N SER A 131 -20.41 -6.59 17.51
CA SER A 131 -21.12 -5.52 18.23
C SER A 131 -20.19 -4.51 18.91
N THR A 132 -18.89 -4.75 18.91
CA THR A 132 -17.90 -3.86 19.54
C THR A 132 -17.54 -2.62 18.73
N GLY A 133 -17.84 -2.61 17.42
CA GLY A 133 -17.54 -1.48 16.56
C GLY A 133 -18.46 -1.39 15.34
N SER A 134 -18.49 -0.22 14.73
CA SER A 134 -19.24 0.04 13.49
C SER A 134 -18.39 -0.11 12.23
N ASP A 135 -17.06 -0.14 12.38
CA ASP A 135 -16.12 -0.27 11.27
C ASP A 135 -15.45 -1.66 11.31
N PRO A 136 -15.67 -2.50 10.29
CA PRO A 136 -15.07 -3.83 10.21
C PRO A 136 -13.54 -3.81 10.08
N ASP A 137 -12.95 -2.72 9.63
CA ASP A 137 -11.50 -2.58 9.47
C ASP A 137 -10.79 -2.16 10.77
N ALA A 138 -11.54 -1.60 11.73
CA ALA A 138 -11.02 -1.10 13.00
C ALA A 138 -11.25 -2.06 14.18
N LEU A 139 -11.71 -3.30 13.90
CA LEU A 139 -11.97 -4.29 14.95
C LEU A 139 -10.68 -4.86 15.53
N THR A 140 -10.61 -4.94 16.86
CA THR A 140 -9.53 -5.63 17.56
C THR A 140 -9.92 -7.07 17.84
N TRP A 141 -9.20 -8.01 17.23
CA TRP A 141 -9.45 -9.44 17.43
C TRP A 141 -8.95 -9.89 18.80
N PRO A 142 -9.72 -10.70 19.55
CA PRO A 142 -9.25 -11.25 20.81
C PRO A 142 -8.10 -12.23 20.57
N THR A 143 -7.13 -12.23 21.50
CA THR A 143 -5.98 -13.13 21.46
C THR A 143 -6.35 -14.49 22.04
N SER A 144 -6.00 -15.57 21.33
CA SER A 144 -6.22 -16.94 21.80
C SER A 144 -5.38 -17.22 23.05
N PRO A 145 -5.90 -17.97 24.04
CA PRO A 145 -5.13 -18.42 25.21
C PRO A 145 -3.87 -19.23 24.88
N ASP A 146 -3.86 -19.91 23.76
CA ASP A 146 -2.68 -20.68 23.28
C ASP A 146 -1.74 -19.86 22.39
N ALA A 147 -2.02 -18.58 22.14
CA ALA A 147 -1.11 -17.73 21.39
C ALA A 147 0.18 -17.50 22.21
N PRO A 148 1.36 -17.56 21.59
CA PRO A 148 2.58 -17.14 22.25
C PRO A 148 2.43 -15.69 22.74
N ALA A 149 2.94 -15.41 23.95
CA ALA A 149 2.93 -14.04 24.48
C ALA A 149 3.58 -13.12 23.44
N PRO A 150 3.04 -11.89 23.23
CA PRO A 150 3.70 -10.93 22.38
C PRO A 150 5.14 -10.78 22.88
N VAL A 151 6.11 -11.01 21.98
CA VAL A 151 7.49 -10.66 22.25
C VAL A 151 7.53 -9.14 22.35
N GLU A 152 7.67 -8.63 23.56
CA GLU A 152 8.01 -7.23 23.76
C GLU A 152 9.36 -7.06 23.07
N GLU A 153 9.38 -6.42 21.90
CA GLU A 153 10.64 -5.95 21.30
C GLU A 153 11.15 -4.88 22.28
N GLU A 154 12.06 -5.29 23.17
CA GLU A 154 12.84 -4.33 23.94
C GLU A 154 13.58 -3.49 22.90
N GLU A 155 13.12 -2.25 22.68
CA GLU A 155 13.89 -1.25 21.96
C GLU A 155 15.21 -1.11 22.71
N GLU A 156 16.22 -1.84 22.26
CA GLU A 156 17.61 -1.63 22.67
C GLU A 156 17.97 -0.21 22.25
N THR A 157 17.78 0.71 23.19
CA THR A 157 18.28 2.08 23.06
C THR A 157 19.80 1.98 23.03
N VAL A 158 20.35 1.92 21.83
CA VAL A 158 21.78 2.10 21.59
C VAL A 158 22.12 3.54 22.01
N GLU A 159 22.56 3.69 23.26
CA GLU A 159 23.23 4.89 23.70
C GLU A 159 24.50 5.03 22.85
N VAL A 160 24.44 5.88 21.84
CA VAL A 160 25.64 6.38 21.15
C VAL A 160 26.36 7.28 22.12
N GLY A 161 27.26 6.66 22.89
CA GLY A 161 28.21 7.38 23.70
C GLY A 161 29.05 8.31 22.83
N SER A 162 28.81 9.60 22.98
CA SER A 162 29.67 10.65 22.43
C SER A 162 30.99 10.68 23.25
N GLU A 163 31.96 9.96 22.82
CA GLU A 163 33.36 10.20 23.31
C GLU A 163 33.93 11.39 22.54
N SER A 164 33.86 12.54 23.24
CA SER A 164 34.71 13.67 23.03
C SER A 164 36.14 13.31 23.43
N SER A 165 37.07 13.22 22.51
CA SER A 165 38.47 13.28 22.82
C SER A 165 39.14 14.47 22.18
N ALA A 166 39.56 15.33 23.07
CA ALA A 166 40.30 16.55 22.85
C ALA A 166 41.70 16.29 22.28
N SER A 167 42.10 17.23 21.44
CA SER A 167 43.39 17.90 21.36
C SER A 167 44.67 17.15 21.83
N ALA A 168 45.60 16.95 20.92
CA ALA A 168 47.03 17.16 21.22
C ALA A 168 47.75 17.72 20.00
N SER A 169 48.18 18.96 20.16
CA SER A 169 49.25 19.63 19.43
C SER A 169 50.53 18.84 19.44
N ALA A 170 51.20 18.78 18.32
CA ALA A 170 52.68 18.71 18.32
C ALA A 170 53.24 19.25 16.99
N THR A 171 54.05 20.21 17.13
CA THR A 171 54.82 21.03 16.22
C THR A 171 55.84 20.31 15.34
N PRO A 172 56.41 20.99 14.33
CA PRO A 172 57.17 20.39 13.24
C PRO A 172 58.66 20.26 13.54
N VAL A 173 59.29 19.32 12.90
CA VAL A 173 60.77 19.32 12.82
C VAL A 173 61.21 19.24 11.37
N GLU A 174 61.99 20.23 11.06
CA GLU A 174 62.79 20.55 9.90
C GLU A 174 63.90 19.54 9.62
N SER A 175 64.36 19.62 8.43
CA SER A 175 65.72 19.49 7.85
C SER A 175 65.94 18.27 6.95
N SER A 176 66.09 18.56 5.70
CA SER A 176 67.32 18.84 4.94
C SER A 176 68.08 17.52 4.61
N SER A 177 68.31 17.20 3.43
CA SER A 177 69.35 17.60 2.49
C SER A 177 69.47 16.60 1.33
N THR A 178 69.61 17.15 0.19
CA THR A 178 70.24 16.66 -1.05
C THR A 178 71.75 16.43 -0.77
N PRO A 179 72.64 15.78 -1.60
CA PRO A 179 72.49 15.37 -3.02
C PRO A 179 73.22 14.03 -3.31
N GLU A 180 73.03 13.45 -4.46
CA GLU A 180 73.96 13.13 -5.60
C GLU A 180 73.22 12.34 -6.67
#